data_8feaa1ea9fdd2ef8502329907c308011
#
_entry.id   8feaa1ea9fdd2ef8502329907c308011
#
_cell.length_a   1.000
_cell.length_b   1.000
_cell.length_c   1.000
_cell.angle_alpha   90.00
_cell.angle_beta   90.00
_cell.angle_gamma   90.00
#
_symmetry.space_group_name_H-M   'P 1'
#
loop_
_entity.id
_entity.type
_entity.pdbx_description
1 polymer ?
#
loop_
_entity_poly.entity_id
_entity_poly.type
_entity_poly.pdbx_seq_one_letter_code
_entity_poly.pdbx_strand_id
1 'polypeptide(L)'
;MQFIDDAEFQIAIDDDNGARITSLKWRENEFAVPFRGQVHTSGWYAMAPWAGRIKEGLITNSAGDQIQLPATIDPPHALHGFGLISSWQEIGPGRSLLHLPSPYGNATVEQKIEVLDDAIRWSLEYDDNGCDLPAWLGFHPWFARDLERGGSAEIEFDATEMLIRGSDGIPTGKRSAPTPPPWDDAFTGIKGTPAVVWEDVARISI
;
A
#
# COMPACT_ATOMS: atom_id res chain seq x y z
N MET A 1 7.97 -15.83 -6.99
CA MET A 1 7.03 -16.12 -5.87
C MET A 1 7.81 -16.58 -4.67
N GLN A 2 7.76 -15.86 -3.58
CA GLN A 2 8.42 -16.20 -2.33
C GLN A 2 7.38 -16.73 -1.31
N PHE A 3 7.83 -17.57 -0.38
CA PHE A 3 7.01 -18.05 0.73
C PHE A 3 7.76 -17.84 2.04
N ILE A 4 7.09 -17.26 3.01
CA ILE A 4 7.54 -17.22 4.39
C ILE A 4 6.57 -18.12 5.16
N ASP A 5 7.11 -19.18 5.76
CA ASP A 5 6.35 -20.14 6.53
C ASP A 5 6.95 -20.23 7.94
N ASP A 6 6.18 -19.83 8.90
CA ASP A 6 6.49 -19.81 10.31
C ASP A 6 5.40 -20.59 11.06
N ALA A 7 5.60 -20.86 12.34
CA ALA A 7 4.67 -21.67 13.14
C ALA A 7 3.23 -21.14 13.15
N GLU A 8 3.04 -19.82 13.05
CA GLU A 8 1.73 -19.17 13.08
C GLU A 8 1.37 -18.45 11.79
N PHE A 9 2.37 -18.01 10.99
CA PHE A 9 2.15 -17.21 9.78
C PHE A 9 2.56 -17.95 8.53
N GLN A 10 1.74 -17.83 7.48
CA GLN A 10 2.07 -18.25 6.13
C GLN A 10 1.83 -17.08 5.18
N ILE A 11 2.89 -16.63 4.51
CA ILE A 11 2.86 -15.46 3.64
C ILE A 11 3.35 -15.87 2.25
N ALA A 12 2.57 -15.54 1.21
CA ALA A 12 2.96 -15.69 -0.17
C ALA A 12 3.18 -14.30 -0.79
N ILE A 13 4.33 -14.10 -1.43
CA ILE A 13 4.71 -12.84 -2.07
C ILE A 13 4.93 -13.09 -3.56
N ASP A 14 4.26 -12.31 -4.41
CA ASP A 14 4.35 -12.40 -5.86
C ASP A 14 5.22 -11.27 -6.42
N ASP A 15 6.51 -11.56 -6.61
CA ASP A 15 7.49 -10.59 -7.12
C ASP A 15 7.19 -10.13 -8.55
N ASP A 16 6.61 -11.01 -9.38
CA ASP A 16 6.28 -10.67 -10.77
C ASP A 16 5.12 -9.67 -10.88
N ASN A 17 4.31 -9.57 -9.84
CA ASN A 17 3.12 -8.72 -9.78
C ASN A 17 3.17 -7.71 -8.63
N GLY A 18 4.23 -6.92 -8.55
CA GLY A 18 4.33 -5.82 -7.58
C GLY A 18 4.87 -6.22 -6.23
N ALA A 19 5.59 -7.34 -6.12
CA ALA A 19 6.06 -7.93 -4.87
C ALA A 19 4.96 -7.94 -3.80
N ARG A 20 3.71 -8.18 -4.24
CA ARG A 20 2.53 -8.12 -3.38
C ARG A 20 2.38 -9.36 -2.53
N ILE A 21 1.90 -9.18 -1.34
CA ILE A 21 1.41 -10.27 -0.51
C ILE A 21 0.09 -10.75 -1.13
N THR A 22 0.10 -11.94 -1.70
CA THR A 22 -1.08 -12.56 -2.35
C THR A 22 -1.88 -13.43 -1.41
N SER A 23 -1.27 -13.85 -0.30
CA SER A 23 -1.90 -14.59 0.79
C SER A 23 -1.18 -14.24 2.09
N LEU A 24 -1.96 -13.98 3.13
CA LEU A 24 -1.50 -13.79 4.48
C LEU A 24 -2.38 -14.60 5.42
N LYS A 25 -1.89 -15.73 5.86
CA LYS A 25 -2.58 -16.57 6.83
C LYS A 25 -1.97 -16.43 8.22
N TRP A 26 -2.81 -16.39 9.20
CA TRP A 26 -2.48 -16.55 10.61
C TRP A 26 -3.47 -17.53 11.23
N ARG A 27 -2.94 -18.62 11.79
CA ARG A 27 -3.75 -19.68 12.41
C ARG A 27 -4.91 -20.13 11.49
N GLU A 28 -4.62 -20.46 10.25
CA GLU A 28 -5.57 -20.94 9.22
C GLU A 28 -6.51 -19.86 8.62
N ASN A 29 -6.63 -18.67 9.19
CA ASN A 29 -7.46 -17.61 8.62
C ASN A 29 -6.68 -16.82 7.56
N GLU A 30 -7.30 -16.63 6.37
CA GLU A 30 -6.73 -15.83 5.29
C GLU A 30 -7.19 -14.37 5.43
N PHE A 31 -6.25 -13.46 5.68
CA PHE A 31 -6.53 -12.03 5.91
C PHE A 31 -6.35 -11.16 4.68
N ALA A 32 -5.65 -11.62 3.65
CA ALA A 32 -5.51 -10.87 2.42
C ALA A 32 -6.64 -11.20 1.44
N VAL A 33 -7.13 -10.17 0.71
CA VAL A 33 -7.97 -10.42 -0.47
C VAL A 33 -7.09 -11.08 -1.53
N PRO A 34 -7.38 -12.32 -1.98
CA PRO A 34 -6.52 -13.02 -2.92
C PRO A 34 -6.37 -12.26 -4.25
N PHE A 35 -5.14 -12.24 -4.76
CA PHE A 35 -4.87 -11.64 -6.06
C PHE A 35 -5.54 -12.44 -7.19
N ARG A 36 -6.36 -11.77 -8.00
CA ARG A 36 -7.11 -12.36 -9.13
C ARG A 36 -6.85 -11.61 -10.44
N GLY A 37 -5.65 -11.02 -10.58
CA GLY A 37 -5.24 -10.28 -11.78
C GLY A 37 -5.63 -8.81 -11.82
N GLN A 38 -6.39 -8.31 -10.85
CA GLN A 38 -6.70 -6.89 -10.73
C GLN A 38 -5.68 -6.21 -9.80
N VAL A 39 -4.78 -5.45 -10.39
CA VAL A 39 -3.59 -4.94 -9.71
C VAL A 39 -3.86 -3.97 -8.56
N HIS A 40 -5.01 -3.31 -8.52
CA HIS A 40 -5.31 -2.26 -7.53
C HIS A 40 -6.42 -2.61 -6.54
N THR A 41 -7.02 -3.82 -6.61
CA THR A 41 -8.18 -4.22 -5.76
C THR A 41 -7.97 -5.52 -5.01
N SER A 42 -6.75 -6.02 -4.92
CA SER A 42 -6.46 -7.29 -4.25
C SER A 42 -5.00 -7.45 -3.86
N GLY A 43 -4.74 -8.34 -2.92
CA GLY A 43 -3.44 -8.49 -2.30
C GLY A 43 -3.05 -7.28 -1.45
N TRP A 44 -1.90 -7.34 -0.81
CA TRP A 44 -1.31 -6.19 -0.14
C TRP A 44 -0.10 -5.74 -0.93
N TYR A 45 -0.07 -4.49 -1.38
CA TYR A 45 1.00 -4.01 -2.25
C TYR A 45 1.62 -2.70 -1.76
N ALA A 46 2.87 -2.51 -2.15
CA ALA A 46 3.59 -1.27 -1.94
C ALA A 46 3.15 -0.21 -2.96
N MET A 47 2.86 0.99 -2.48
CA MET A 47 2.69 2.18 -3.31
C MET A 47 4.05 2.88 -3.40
N ALA A 48 4.70 2.81 -4.56
CA ALA A 48 6.06 3.29 -4.75
C ALA A 48 6.28 3.79 -6.20
N PRO A 49 6.93 4.93 -6.40
CA PRO A 49 7.50 5.85 -5.43
C PRO A 49 6.50 6.88 -4.86
N TRP A 50 5.22 6.78 -5.16
CA TRP A 50 4.20 7.63 -4.52
C TRP A 50 2.96 6.85 -4.11
N ALA A 51 2.34 7.29 -3.01
CA ALA A 51 1.04 6.83 -2.53
C ALA A 51 -0.06 7.81 -2.97
N GLY A 52 -1.23 7.31 -3.33
CA GLY A 52 -2.37 8.11 -3.74
C GLY A 52 -2.30 8.57 -5.21
N ARG A 53 -3.06 9.62 -5.51
CA ARG A 53 -3.20 10.20 -6.86
C ARG A 53 -2.32 11.44 -7.03
N ILE A 54 -1.67 11.55 -8.18
CA ILE A 54 -1.03 12.78 -8.66
C ILE A 54 -1.89 13.35 -9.77
N LYS A 55 -2.38 14.58 -9.57
CA LYS A 55 -3.27 15.25 -10.50
C LYS A 55 -2.65 15.34 -11.89
N GLU A 56 -3.38 14.84 -12.89
CA GLU A 56 -2.96 14.81 -14.30
C GLU A 56 -1.58 14.17 -14.54
N GLY A 57 -1.09 13.41 -13.55
CA GLY A 57 0.25 12.83 -13.57
C GLY A 57 1.40 13.83 -13.56
N LEU A 58 1.17 15.09 -13.17
CA LEU A 58 2.20 16.13 -13.18
C LEU A 58 2.89 16.23 -11.82
N ILE A 59 4.21 16.06 -11.82
CA ILE A 59 5.08 16.23 -10.66
C ILE A 59 6.15 17.27 -10.96
N THR A 60 6.68 17.93 -9.94
CA THR A 60 7.69 18.98 -10.09
C THR A 60 8.98 18.55 -9.40
N ASN A 61 10.12 18.66 -10.08
CA ASN A 61 11.45 18.42 -9.53
C ASN A 61 11.94 19.63 -8.70
N SER A 62 13.12 19.53 -8.08
CA SER A 62 13.67 20.60 -7.25
C SER A 62 14.02 21.85 -8.05
N ALA A 63 14.30 21.74 -9.35
CA ALA A 63 14.55 22.84 -10.26
C ALA A 63 13.28 23.60 -10.70
N GLY A 64 12.09 23.03 -10.41
CA GLY A 64 10.81 23.60 -10.82
C GLY A 64 10.29 23.07 -12.18
N ASP A 65 10.99 22.11 -12.79
CA ASP A 65 10.54 21.52 -14.05
C ASP A 65 9.38 20.57 -13.81
N GLN A 66 8.37 20.64 -14.68
CA GLN A 66 7.24 19.71 -14.68
C GLN A 66 7.57 18.43 -15.44
N ILE A 67 7.35 17.31 -14.80
CA ILE A 67 7.60 15.98 -15.34
C ILE A 67 6.26 15.24 -15.43
N GLN A 68 6.00 14.64 -16.60
CA GLN A 68 4.79 13.84 -16.83
C GLN A 68 5.02 12.39 -16.39
N LEU A 69 4.18 11.92 -15.47
CA LEU A 69 4.11 10.53 -15.05
C LEU A 69 3.03 9.78 -15.84
N PRO A 70 3.18 8.46 -16.06
CA PRO A 70 2.17 7.67 -16.73
C PRO A 70 0.90 7.54 -15.89
N ALA A 71 -0.26 7.76 -16.54
CA ALA A 71 -1.58 7.62 -15.93
C ALA A 71 -2.26 6.33 -16.45
N THR A 72 -1.71 5.18 -16.10
CA THR A 72 -2.13 3.88 -16.66
C THR A 72 -3.31 3.23 -15.94
N ILE A 73 -3.47 3.49 -14.66
CA ILE A 73 -4.49 2.82 -13.83
C ILE A 73 -5.75 3.68 -13.67
N ASP A 74 -5.60 4.99 -13.47
CA ASP A 74 -6.70 5.92 -13.19
C ASP A 74 -6.58 7.22 -14.01
N PRO A 75 -6.64 7.15 -15.35
CA PRO A 75 -6.51 8.34 -16.19
C PRO A 75 -7.57 9.40 -15.88
N PRO A 76 -7.21 10.71 -15.87
CA PRO A 76 -5.92 11.29 -16.26
C PRO A 76 -4.88 11.35 -15.14
N HIS A 77 -5.14 10.78 -13.97
CA HIS A 77 -4.27 10.85 -12.80
C HIS A 77 -3.28 9.68 -12.75
N ALA A 78 -2.08 9.94 -12.24
CA ALA A 78 -1.13 8.87 -11.93
C ALA A 78 -1.43 8.31 -10.53
N LEU A 79 -1.66 7.00 -10.42
CA LEU A 79 -2.12 6.33 -9.19
C LEU A 79 -1.08 5.34 -8.67
N HIS A 80 -0.72 5.46 -7.38
CA HIS A 80 0.03 4.51 -6.56
C HIS A 80 1.43 4.10 -7.05
N GLY A 81 2.00 4.86 -7.99
CA GLY A 81 3.36 4.61 -8.47
C GLY A 81 3.50 3.41 -9.41
N PHE A 82 4.73 2.97 -9.55
CA PHE A 82 5.09 1.86 -10.41
C PHE A 82 5.08 0.52 -9.66
N GLY A 83 5.27 0.58 -8.32
CA GLY A 83 5.49 -0.59 -7.48
C GLY A 83 4.47 -1.70 -7.68
N LEU A 84 3.19 -1.36 -7.73
CA LEU A 84 2.10 -2.34 -7.80
C LEU A 84 1.97 -3.07 -9.16
N ILE A 85 2.59 -2.55 -10.22
CA ILE A 85 2.50 -3.11 -11.58
C ILE A 85 3.84 -3.61 -12.13
N SER A 86 4.92 -3.39 -11.41
CA SER A 86 6.26 -3.80 -11.84
C SER A 86 6.60 -5.18 -11.33
N SER A 87 7.48 -5.87 -12.04
CA SER A 87 8.21 -7.02 -11.48
C SER A 87 9.34 -6.52 -10.60
N TRP A 88 9.47 -7.10 -9.41
CA TRP A 88 10.53 -6.82 -8.45
C TRP A 88 11.52 -7.98 -8.46
N GLN A 89 12.77 -7.69 -8.20
CA GLN A 89 13.81 -8.71 -8.08
C GLN A 89 13.85 -9.25 -6.64
N GLU A 90 13.68 -10.54 -6.46
CA GLU A 90 13.98 -11.19 -5.19
C GLU A 90 15.46 -11.06 -4.87
N ILE A 91 15.79 -10.50 -3.70
CA ILE A 91 17.18 -10.29 -3.22
C ILE A 91 17.48 -11.04 -1.93
N GLY A 92 16.54 -11.80 -1.43
CA GLY A 92 16.65 -12.64 -0.24
C GLY A 92 15.28 -12.96 0.34
N PRO A 93 15.20 -13.85 1.33
CA PRO A 93 13.92 -14.23 1.92
C PRO A 93 13.13 -13.03 2.42
N GLY A 94 11.89 -12.86 1.93
CA GLY A 94 11.03 -11.74 2.26
C GLY A 94 11.52 -10.37 1.78
N ARG A 95 12.53 -10.33 0.90
CA ARG A 95 13.12 -9.09 0.39
C ARG A 95 13.05 -9.01 -1.11
N SER A 96 12.53 -7.89 -1.61
CA SER A 96 12.38 -7.62 -3.03
C SER A 96 12.86 -6.21 -3.35
N LEU A 97 13.56 -6.05 -4.48
CA LEU A 97 14.12 -4.79 -4.97
C LEU A 97 13.45 -4.39 -6.28
N LEU A 98 13.00 -3.15 -6.35
CA LEU A 98 12.50 -2.52 -7.57
C LEU A 98 13.49 -1.46 -8.05
N HIS A 99 13.95 -1.59 -9.28
CA HIS A 99 14.57 -0.50 -10.03
C HIS A 99 13.47 0.31 -10.69
N LEU A 100 13.36 1.59 -10.32
CA LEU A 100 12.28 2.43 -10.81
C LEU A 100 12.48 2.78 -12.29
N PRO A 101 11.41 2.76 -13.09
CA PRO A 101 11.50 3.17 -14.48
C PRO A 101 11.60 4.71 -14.62
N SER A 102 11.90 5.19 -15.85
CA SER A 102 11.79 6.62 -16.16
C SER A 102 10.42 7.19 -15.73
N PRO A 103 10.38 8.40 -15.15
CA PRO A 103 11.47 9.39 -15.04
C PRO A 103 12.35 9.26 -13.78
N TYR A 104 12.09 8.30 -12.89
CA TYR A 104 12.85 8.11 -11.65
C TYR A 104 14.26 7.51 -11.86
N GLY A 105 14.53 6.99 -13.05
CA GLY A 105 15.88 6.65 -13.51
C GLY A 105 16.56 5.57 -12.68
N ASN A 106 17.58 5.96 -11.89
CA ASN A 106 18.40 5.02 -11.11
C ASN A 106 17.86 4.77 -9.69
N ALA A 107 16.79 5.44 -9.31
CA ALA A 107 16.22 5.27 -7.98
C ALA A 107 15.70 3.84 -7.78
N THR A 108 15.79 3.37 -6.54
CA THR A 108 15.36 2.02 -6.16
C THR A 108 14.42 2.04 -4.96
N VAL A 109 13.62 0.99 -4.85
CA VAL A 109 12.81 0.73 -3.66
C VAL A 109 13.06 -0.70 -3.21
N GLU A 110 13.44 -0.87 -1.97
CA GLU A 110 13.50 -2.19 -1.33
C GLU A 110 12.25 -2.39 -0.48
N GLN A 111 11.64 -3.56 -0.60
CA GLN A 111 10.60 -4.06 0.29
C GLN A 111 11.19 -5.16 1.15
N LYS A 112 10.85 -5.15 2.45
CA LYS A 112 11.18 -6.22 3.38
C LYS A 112 9.96 -6.61 4.20
N ILE A 113 9.69 -7.91 4.28
CA ILE A 113 8.63 -8.52 5.07
C ILE A 113 9.27 -9.52 6.03
N GLU A 114 9.03 -9.35 7.32
CA GLU A 114 9.59 -10.16 8.40
C GLU A 114 8.49 -10.61 9.35
N VAL A 115 8.51 -11.89 9.74
CA VAL A 115 7.70 -12.37 10.86
C VAL A 115 8.49 -12.14 12.15
N LEU A 116 7.84 -11.56 13.14
CA LEU A 116 8.38 -11.26 14.47
C LEU A 116 7.37 -11.81 15.47
N ASP A 117 7.75 -12.73 16.32
CA ASP A 117 6.90 -13.36 17.36
C ASP A 117 5.39 -13.41 16.98
N ASP A 118 4.63 -12.37 17.32
CA ASP A 118 3.19 -12.23 17.07
C ASP A 118 2.84 -11.14 16.03
N ALA A 119 3.81 -10.68 15.27
CA ALA A 119 3.66 -9.56 14.35
C ALA A 119 4.35 -9.78 13.00
N ILE A 120 3.90 -9.05 12.01
CA ILE A 120 4.58 -8.92 10.72
C ILE A 120 5.08 -7.48 10.61
N ARG A 121 6.37 -7.33 10.33
CA ARG A 121 6.95 -6.05 9.95
C ARG A 121 7.03 -5.98 8.43
N TRP A 122 6.38 -4.99 7.86
CA TRP A 122 6.47 -4.66 6.44
C TRP A 122 7.12 -3.29 6.29
N SER A 123 8.28 -3.22 5.65
CA SER A 123 9.05 -1.99 5.48
C SER A 123 9.38 -1.70 4.02
N LEU A 124 9.48 -0.42 3.69
CA LEU A 124 9.91 0.09 2.39
C LEU A 124 11.06 1.07 2.61
N GLU A 125 12.10 0.94 1.82
CA GLU A 125 13.25 1.84 1.79
C GLU A 125 13.42 2.38 0.36
N TYR A 126 13.55 3.69 0.24
CA TYR A 126 13.77 4.38 -1.04
C TYR A 126 15.17 4.96 -1.07
N ASP A 127 15.91 4.64 -2.12
CA ASP A 127 17.20 5.25 -2.44
C ASP A 127 17.04 6.02 -3.75
N ASP A 128 17.23 7.35 -3.69
CA ASP A 128 17.06 8.22 -4.85
C ASP A 128 18.17 8.05 -5.88
N ASN A 129 19.35 7.57 -5.48
CA ASN A 129 20.53 7.40 -6.35
C ASN A 129 20.77 8.62 -7.25
N GLY A 130 20.52 9.83 -6.72
CA GLY A 130 20.65 11.10 -7.41
C GLY A 130 19.46 11.49 -8.30
N CYS A 131 18.33 10.82 -8.17
CA CYS A 131 17.06 11.21 -8.78
C CYS A 131 16.50 12.46 -8.07
N ASP A 132 16.18 13.49 -8.84
CA ASP A 132 15.67 14.78 -8.34
C ASP A 132 14.13 14.85 -8.34
N LEU A 133 13.47 13.72 -8.14
CA LEU A 133 12.00 13.66 -8.04
C LEU A 133 11.58 13.32 -6.61
N PRO A 134 10.52 13.96 -6.10
CA PRO A 134 10.00 13.63 -4.78
C PRO A 134 9.40 12.24 -4.73
N ALA A 135 9.57 11.56 -3.59
CA ALA A 135 8.97 10.27 -3.32
C ALA A 135 8.24 10.26 -1.96
N TRP A 136 7.11 9.55 -1.88
CA TRP A 136 6.36 9.31 -0.64
C TRP A 136 5.69 7.94 -0.71
N LEU A 137 6.32 6.98 -0.10
CA LEU A 137 5.91 5.59 -0.12
C LEU A 137 4.66 5.33 0.74
N GLY A 138 3.99 4.24 0.47
CA GLY A 138 2.87 3.81 1.29
C GLY A 138 2.55 2.33 1.13
N PHE A 139 1.69 1.84 1.99
CA PHE A 139 1.17 0.47 1.98
C PHE A 139 -0.31 0.47 1.62
N HIS A 140 -0.72 -0.50 0.83
CA HIS A 140 -2.12 -0.67 0.46
C HIS A 140 -2.59 -2.10 0.77
N PRO A 141 -2.89 -2.40 2.04
CA PRO A 141 -3.41 -3.70 2.41
C PRO A 141 -4.88 -3.82 2.04
N TRP A 142 -5.24 -4.87 1.30
CA TRP A 142 -6.61 -5.29 1.08
C TRP A 142 -6.96 -6.41 2.04
N PHE A 143 -7.62 -6.08 3.14
CA PHE A 143 -8.07 -7.05 4.12
C PHE A 143 -9.32 -7.78 3.63
N ALA A 144 -9.38 -9.09 3.84
CA ALA A 144 -10.59 -9.87 3.62
C ALA A 144 -11.70 -9.36 4.57
N ARG A 145 -12.82 -8.95 3.99
CA ARG A 145 -13.93 -8.43 4.77
C ARG A 145 -14.56 -9.49 5.65
N ASP A 146 -14.74 -10.68 5.11
CA ASP A 146 -15.35 -11.80 5.79
C ASP A 146 -14.35 -12.95 5.85
N LEU A 147 -14.16 -13.51 7.03
CA LEU A 147 -13.45 -14.75 7.25
C LEU A 147 -14.44 -15.92 7.27
N GLU A 148 -13.96 -17.17 7.32
CA GLU A 148 -14.84 -18.34 7.35
C GLU A 148 -15.76 -18.37 8.59
N ARG A 149 -15.41 -17.61 9.62
CA ARG A 149 -16.17 -17.48 10.87
C ARG A 149 -16.06 -16.08 11.44
N GLY A 150 -16.95 -15.72 12.34
CA GLY A 150 -17.02 -14.40 12.97
C GLY A 150 -17.85 -13.39 12.17
N GLY A 151 -17.80 -12.14 12.60
CA GLY A 151 -18.43 -11.01 11.91
C GLY A 151 -17.59 -10.50 10.73
N SER A 152 -18.17 -9.63 9.91
CA SER A 152 -17.42 -8.86 8.91
C SER A 152 -16.40 -7.93 9.57
N ALA A 153 -15.30 -7.66 8.88
CA ALA A 153 -14.26 -6.76 9.35
C ALA A 153 -14.81 -5.36 9.64
N GLU A 154 -14.43 -4.81 10.76
CA GLU A 154 -14.65 -3.42 11.13
C GLU A 154 -13.31 -2.70 11.27
N ILE A 155 -13.26 -1.43 10.86
CA ILE A 155 -12.06 -0.59 11.00
C ILE A 155 -12.25 0.30 12.21
N GLU A 156 -11.35 0.19 13.16
CA GLU A 156 -11.27 1.05 14.33
C GLU A 156 -10.10 2.03 14.19
N PHE A 157 -10.39 3.31 14.15
CA PHE A 157 -9.39 4.37 14.28
C PHE A 157 -10.04 5.68 14.74
N ASP A 158 -9.24 6.56 15.31
CA ASP A 158 -9.62 7.95 15.62
C ASP A 158 -8.70 8.89 14.87
N ALA A 159 -9.26 9.91 14.22
CA ALA A 159 -8.53 10.92 13.49
C ALA A 159 -9.07 12.31 13.80
N THR A 160 -8.21 13.32 13.76
CA THR A 160 -8.64 14.70 14.02
C THR A 160 -9.24 15.39 12.81
N GLU A 161 -8.77 15.01 11.61
CA GLU A 161 -9.16 15.68 10.36
C GLU A 161 -9.25 14.68 9.21
N MET A 162 -10.14 14.98 8.28
CA MET A 162 -10.33 14.33 7.00
C MET A 162 -10.04 15.30 5.87
N LEU A 163 -9.31 14.88 4.85
CA LEU A 163 -9.06 15.67 3.64
C LEU A 163 -10.29 15.63 2.73
N ILE A 164 -10.78 16.83 2.36
CA ILE A 164 -11.91 16.94 1.43
C ILE A 164 -11.39 16.72 0.01
N ARG A 165 -11.94 15.72 -0.68
CA ARG A 165 -11.64 15.41 -2.08
C ARG A 165 -12.59 16.12 -3.04
N GLY A 166 -12.10 16.46 -4.23
CA GLY A 166 -12.92 16.87 -5.36
C GLY A 166 -13.63 15.66 -5.99
N SER A 167 -14.48 15.93 -6.96
CA SER A 167 -15.16 14.87 -7.76
C SER A 167 -14.18 14.02 -8.59
N ASP A 168 -12.96 14.51 -8.77
CA ASP A 168 -11.84 13.82 -9.43
C ASP A 168 -11.01 12.96 -8.47
N GLY A 169 -11.40 12.86 -7.20
CA GLY A 169 -10.68 12.11 -6.17
C GLY A 169 -9.40 12.79 -5.66
N ILE A 170 -9.08 14.00 -6.15
CA ILE A 170 -7.90 14.76 -5.71
C ILE A 170 -8.26 15.59 -4.47
N PRO A 171 -7.39 15.62 -3.44
CA PRO A 171 -7.58 16.49 -2.29
C PRO A 171 -7.64 17.96 -2.69
N THR A 172 -8.63 18.68 -2.20
CA THR A 172 -8.86 20.10 -2.51
C THR A 172 -7.97 21.05 -1.70
N GLY A 173 -7.19 20.52 -0.77
CA GLY A 173 -6.45 21.28 0.24
C GLY A 173 -7.29 21.69 1.45
N LYS A 174 -8.61 21.49 1.41
CA LYS A 174 -9.52 21.73 2.53
C LYS A 174 -9.58 20.52 3.45
N ARG A 175 -9.91 20.76 4.71
CA ARG A 175 -10.07 19.72 5.75
C ARG A 175 -11.40 19.91 6.48
N SER A 176 -11.90 18.83 7.04
CA SER A 176 -13.09 18.80 7.90
C SER A 176 -12.89 17.85 9.08
N ALA A 177 -13.79 17.86 10.04
CA ALA A 177 -13.89 16.76 10.98
C ALA A 177 -14.25 15.46 10.21
N PRO A 178 -13.78 14.29 10.68
CA PRO A 178 -14.15 13.01 10.10
C PRO A 178 -15.67 12.82 10.07
N THR A 179 -16.18 12.25 8.97
CA THR A 179 -17.58 11.85 8.85
C THR A 179 -17.74 10.39 9.27
N PRO A 180 -18.97 9.92 9.57
CA PRO A 180 -19.24 8.49 9.74
C PRO A 180 -18.90 7.67 8.47
N PRO A 181 -18.60 6.35 8.62
CA PRO A 181 -18.38 5.45 7.49
C PRO A 181 -19.62 5.34 6.57
N PRO A 182 -19.50 4.82 5.33
CA PRO A 182 -18.30 4.24 4.76
C PRO A 182 -17.31 5.32 4.26
N TRP A 183 -16.00 4.99 4.31
CA TRP A 183 -14.94 5.90 3.87
C TRP A 183 -14.20 5.35 2.66
N ASP A 184 -13.80 6.27 1.77
CA ASP A 184 -12.73 6.15 0.80
C ASP A 184 -11.97 7.48 0.81
N ASP A 185 -11.50 7.87 1.98
CA ASP A 185 -11.01 9.21 2.29
C ASP A 185 -9.64 9.15 2.96
N ALA A 186 -8.93 10.28 2.95
CA ALA A 186 -7.66 10.42 3.63
C ALA A 186 -7.84 11.15 4.96
N PHE A 187 -7.22 10.64 6.00
CA PHE A 187 -7.30 11.18 7.36
C PHE A 187 -5.93 11.59 7.87
N THR A 188 -5.90 12.57 8.76
CA THR A 188 -4.68 13.02 9.44
C THR A 188 -4.91 13.18 10.93
N GLY A 189 -3.80 13.21 11.69
CA GLY A 189 -3.85 13.31 13.14
C GLY A 189 -4.49 12.05 13.76
N ILE A 190 -4.08 10.88 13.26
CA ILE A 190 -4.48 9.58 13.80
C ILE A 190 -4.06 9.51 15.27
N LYS A 191 -4.97 9.07 16.13
CA LYS A 191 -4.75 8.86 17.55
C LYS A 191 -4.82 7.38 17.89
N GLY A 192 -3.94 6.96 18.77
CA GLY A 192 -3.82 5.54 19.13
C GLY A 192 -3.31 4.69 17.99
N THR A 193 -3.61 3.42 18.03
CA THR A 193 -3.20 2.42 17.03
C THR A 193 -4.43 1.98 16.26
N PRO A 194 -4.53 2.28 14.96
CA PRO A 194 -5.62 1.77 14.13
C PRO A 194 -5.68 0.25 14.13
N ALA A 195 -6.86 -0.30 13.95
CA ALA A 195 -7.03 -1.75 13.88
C ALA A 195 -8.13 -2.16 12.89
N VAL A 196 -7.98 -3.37 12.36
CA VAL A 196 -9.04 -4.11 11.69
C VAL A 196 -9.47 -5.24 12.60
N VAL A 197 -10.78 -5.36 12.86
CA VAL A 197 -11.34 -6.28 13.85
C VAL A 197 -12.37 -7.19 13.20
N TRP A 198 -12.20 -8.48 13.39
CA TRP A 198 -13.22 -9.51 13.11
C TRP A 198 -13.68 -10.04 14.47
N GLU A 199 -14.92 -9.76 14.83
CA GLU A 199 -15.48 -10.13 16.12
C GLU A 199 -15.29 -11.63 16.40
N ASP A 200 -14.83 -11.97 17.61
CA ASP A 200 -14.54 -13.33 18.09
C ASP A 200 -13.46 -14.11 17.32
N VAL A 201 -12.76 -13.49 16.35
CA VAL A 201 -11.74 -14.15 15.54
C VAL A 201 -10.38 -13.52 15.69
N ALA A 202 -10.25 -12.24 15.31
CA ALA A 202 -8.95 -11.56 15.28
C ALA A 202 -9.07 -10.04 15.41
N ARG A 203 -7.99 -9.44 15.92
CA ARG A 203 -7.73 -8.01 15.88
C ARG A 203 -6.33 -7.78 15.34
N ILE A 204 -6.21 -7.09 14.23
CA ILE A 204 -4.93 -6.69 13.63
C ILE A 204 -4.73 -5.20 13.89
N SER A 205 -3.72 -4.87 14.68
CA SER A 205 -3.28 -3.48 14.90
C SER A 205 -2.27 -3.06 13.83
N ILE A 206 -2.40 -1.83 13.32
CA ILE A 206 -1.63 -1.33 12.17
C ILE A 206 -0.76 -0.13 12.59
#